data_de76b9e9212edadb97651814f1a5263e
#
_entry.id   de76b9e9212edadb97651814f1a5263e
#
_cell.length_a   1.000
_cell.length_b   1.000
_cell.length_c   1.000
_cell.angle_alpha   90.00
_cell.angle_beta   90.00
_cell.angle_gamma   90.00
#
_symmetry.space_group_name_H-M   'P 1'
#
loop_
_entity.id
_entity.type
_entity.pdbx_description
1 polymer ?
#
loop_
_entity_poly.entity_id
_entity_poly.type
_entity_poly.pdbx_seq_one_letter_code
_entity_poly.pdbx_strand_id
1 'polypeptide(L)' 'MYWNHRVVDMSAKNDGEPLFAIREVHYEDNGMPTGHGEPFVMATDIKGLKRLIAVMKRALDQPVLKPEDFKGGVK' A
#
# COMPACT_ATOMS: atom_id res chain seq x y z
N MET A 1 13.65 8.50 3.50
CA MET A 1 12.40 7.71 3.63
C MET A 1 11.51 7.98 2.43
N TYR A 2 10.97 6.94 1.83
CA TYR A 2 10.03 7.13 0.73
C TYR A 2 8.82 6.23 0.91
N TRP A 3 7.85 6.42 0.07
CA TRP A 3 6.62 5.65 0.12
C TRP A 3 6.10 5.41 -1.30
N ASN A 4 5.26 4.39 -1.42
CA ASN A 4 4.57 4.11 -2.68
C ASN A 4 3.26 3.41 -2.38
N HIS A 5 2.52 3.11 -3.42
CA HIS A 5 1.29 2.33 -3.31
C HIS A 5 1.61 0.86 -3.58
N ARG A 6 1.13 -0.01 -2.71
CA ARG A 6 1.29 -1.46 -2.86
C ARG A 6 0.01 -2.15 -2.42
N VAL A 7 -0.21 -3.32 -2.96
CA VAL A 7 -1.27 -4.18 -2.44
C VAL A 7 -0.76 -4.84 -1.17
N VAL A 8 -1.55 -4.75 -0.12
CA VAL A 8 -1.24 -5.36 1.18
C VAL A 8 -2.32 -6.35 1.53
N ASP A 9 -1.92 -7.53 1.98
CA ASP A 9 -2.83 -8.56 2.46
C ASP A 9 -3.34 -8.15 3.84
N MET A 10 -4.62 -7.83 3.94
CA MET A 10 -5.27 -7.35 5.15
C MET A 10 -6.13 -8.43 5.80
N SER A 11 -5.96 -9.69 5.39
CA SER A 11 -6.84 -10.77 5.84
C SER A 11 -6.82 -10.97 7.34
N ALA A 12 -5.68 -10.76 7.99
CA ALA A 12 -5.57 -10.89 9.44
C ALA A 12 -6.49 -9.94 10.20
N LYS A 13 -6.83 -8.79 9.60
CA LYS A 13 -7.74 -7.81 10.18
C LYS A 13 -9.18 -8.01 9.75
N ASN A 14 -9.43 -9.09 9.01
CA ASN A 14 -10.74 -9.43 8.48
C ASN A 14 -11.14 -10.85 8.92
N ASP A 15 -10.79 -11.19 10.15
CA ASP A 15 -11.09 -12.49 10.75
C ASP A 15 -10.56 -13.68 9.93
N GLY A 16 -9.45 -13.47 9.23
CA GLY A 16 -8.83 -14.49 8.39
C GLY A 16 -9.44 -14.64 7.01
N GLU A 17 -10.53 -13.93 6.73
CA GLU A 17 -11.13 -13.94 5.41
C GLU A 17 -10.28 -13.14 4.44
N PRO A 18 -10.11 -13.61 3.19
CA PRO A 18 -9.28 -12.87 2.23
C PRO A 18 -9.70 -11.42 2.09
N LEU A 19 -8.75 -10.53 2.26
CA LEU A 19 -8.97 -9.09 2.07
C LEU A 19 -7.67 -8.47 1.58
N PHE A 20 -7.72 -7.80 0.45
CA PHE A 20 -6.57 -7.12 -0.13
C PHE A 20 -6.91 -5.66 -0.36
N ALA A 21 -5.95 -4.78 -0.10
CA ALA A 21 -6.18 -3.35 -0.27
C ALA A 21 -4.93 -2.70 -0.87
N ILE A 22 -5.15 -1.64 -1.64
CA ILE A 22 -4.04 -0.79 -2.07
C ILE A 22 -3.79 0.17 -0.93
N ARG A 23 -2.57 0.15 -0.41
CA ARG A 23 -2.19 0.95 0.75
C ARG A 23 -1.00 1.82 0.40
N GLU A 24 -0.85 2.91 1.14
CA GLU A 24 0.34 3.75 1.07
C GLU A 24 1.36 3.13 2.01
N VAL A 25 2.43 2.60 1.44
CA VAL A 25 3.45 1.86 2.19
C VAL A 25 4.69 2.72 2.35
N HIS A 26 5.20 2.78 3.58
CA HIS A 26 6.38 3.57 3.93
C HIS A 26 7.58 2.66 4.15
N TYR A 27 8.75 3.12 3.75
CA TYR A 27 9.97 2.32 3.74
C TYR A 27 11.09 3.02 4.51
N GLU A 28 11.99 2.21 5.07
CA GLU A 28 13.25 2.70 5.59
C GLU A 28 14.22 2.97 4.44
N ASP A 29 15.35 3.62 4.74
CA ASP A 29 16.36 3.92 3.74
C ASP A 29 16.94 2.66 3.09
N ASN A 30 16.92 1.53 3.81
CA ASN A 30 17.38 0.25 3.26
C ASN A 30 16.33 -0.46 2.41
N GLY A 31 15.17 0.18 2.20
CA GLY A 31 14.10 -0.37 1.37
C GLY A 31 13.15 -1.31 2.08
N MET A 32 13.31 -1.51 3.39
CA MET A 32 12.41 -2.39 4.14
C MET A 32 11.11 -1.69 4.49
N PRO A 33 9.93 -2.29 4.20
CA PRO A 33 8.66 -1.69 4.60
C PRO A 33 8.55 -1.59 6.11
N THR A 34 8.08 -0.46 6.61
CA THR A 34 7.92 -0.23 8.04
C THR A 34 6.48 -0.07 8.47
N GLY A 35 5.59 0.31 7.57
CA GLY A 35 4.19 0.50 7.90
C GLY A 35 3.39 0.92 6.70
N HIS A 36 2.08 1.00 6.87
CA HIS A 36 1.20 1.42 5.80
C HIS A 36 -0.04 2.12 6.35
N GLY A 37 -0.71 2.87 5.50
CA GLY A 37 -1.93 3.58 5.83
C GLY A 37 -2.85 3.70 4.64
N GLU A 38 -4.00 4.34 4.85
CA GLU A 38 -4.95 4.56 3.77
C GLU A 38 -4.39 5.59 2.79
N PRO A 39 -4.49 5.32 1.48
CA PRO A 39 -4.04 6.29 0.49
C PRO A 39 -5.02 7.44 0.37
N PHE A 40 -4.51 8.61 0.04
CA PHE A 40 -5.36 9.75 -0.31
C PHE A 40 -5.69 9.66 -1.80
N VAL A 41 -6.98 9.60 -2.11
CA VAL A 41 -7.45 9.56 -3.50
C VAL A 41 -8.09 10.90 -3.79
N MET A 42 -7.26 11.92 -3.95
CA MET A 42 -7.72 13.29 -4.18
C MET A 42 -6.68 14.07 -4.97
N ALA A 43 -7.15 15.04 -5.72
CA ALA A 43 -6.31 15.93 -6.50
C ALA A 43 -7.07 17.24 -6.71
N THR A 44 -6.35 18.26 -7.17
CA THR A 44 -6.94 19.58 -7.37
C THR A 44 -7.77 19.67 -8.65
N ASP A 45 -7.64 18.69 -9.55
CA ASP A 45 -8.45 18.63 -10.76
C ASP A 45 -8.61 17.17 -11.21
N ILE A 46 -9.47 16.95 -12.19
CA ILE A 46 -9.77 15.60 -12.68
C ILE A 46 -8.55 14.98 -13.36
N LYS A 47 -7.77 15.78 -14.07
CA LYS A 47 -6.57 15.29 -14.76
C LYS A 47 -5.55 14.74 -13.74
N GLY A 48 -5.37 15.45 -12.63
CA GLY A 48 -4.50 14.99 -11.54
C GLY A 48 -5.04 13.73 -10.90
N LEU A 49 -6.37 13.63 -10.74
CA LEU A 49 -6.98 12.44 -10.17
C LEU A 49 -6.78 11.22 -11.06
N LYS A 50 -6.92 11.39 -12.38
CA LYS A 50 -6.67 10.30 -13.33
C LYS A 50 -5.21 9.84 -13.24
N ARG A 51 -4.28 10.79 -13.09
CA ARG A 51 -2.86 10.47 -12.96
C ARG A 51 -2.59 9.69 -11.69
N LEU A 52 -3.23 10.08 -10.60
CA LEU A 52 -3.10 9.38 -9.32
C LEU A 52 -3.60 7.95 -9.42
N ILE A 53 -4.77 7.76 -10.03
CA ILE A 53 -5.34 6.40 -10.20
C ILE A 53 -4.38 5.54 -11.04
N ALA A 54 -3.77 6.11 -12.09
CA ALA A 54 -2.81 5.37 -12.90
C ALA A 54 -1.60 4.92 -12.09
N VAL A 55 -1.12 5.77 -11.19
CA VAL A 55 0.00 5.43 -10.30
C VAL A 55 -0.43 4.32 -9.33
N MET A 56 -1.61 4.44 -8.73
CA MET A 56 -2.12 3.44 -7.80
C MET A 56 -2.32 2.08 -8.49
N LYS A 57 -2.76 2.10 -9.74
CA LYS A 57 -2.98 0.88 -10.49
C LYS A 57 -1.70 0.05 -10.64
N ARG A 58 -0.55 0.69 -10.68
CA ARG A 58 0.74 0.00 -10.80
C ARG A 58 1.01 -0.90 -9.61
N ALA A 59 0.36 -0.65 -8.47
CA ALA A 59 0.51 -1.51 -7.29
C ALA A 59 0.08 -2.95 -7.59
N LEU A 60 -0.87 -3.12 -8.51
CA LEU A 60 -1.38 -4.44 -8.86
C LEU A 60 -0.35 -5.29 -9.60
N ASP A 61 0.69 -4.66 -10.16
CA ASP A 61 1.75 -5.35 -10.89
C ASP A 61 2.92 -5.73 -10.00
N GLN A 62 2.87 -5.36 -8.72
CA GLN A 62 3.92 -5.66 -7.75
C GLN A 62 3.48 -6.83 -6.87
N PRO A 63 4.44 -7.56 -6.28
CA PRO A 63 4.08 -8.63 -5.34
C PRO A 63 3.25 -8.09 -4.19
N VAL A 64 2.30 -8.90 -3.73
CA VAL A 64 1.48 -8.55 -2.57
C VAL A 64 2.36 -8.54 -1.32
N LEU A 65 2.25 -7.49 -0.52
CA LEU A 65 2.95 -7.43 0.76
C LEU A 65 2.10 -8.07 1.84
N LYS A 66 2.72 -8.91 2.65
CA LYS A 66 2.07 -9.60 3.74
C LYS A 66 2.51 -9.01 5.07
N PRO A 67 1.79 -9.27 6.17
CA PRO A 67 2.19 -8.77 7.48
C PRO A 67 3.64 -9.05 7.83
N GLU A 68 4.13 -10.24 7.51
CA GLU A 68 5.49 -10.64 7.84
C GLU A 68 6.56 -9.90 7.02
N ASP A 69 6.17 -9.20 5.95
CA ASP A 69 7.11 -8.44 5.15
C ASP A 69 7.48 -7.09 5.78
N PHE A 70 6.75 -6.67 6.81
CA PHE A 70 6.99 -5.39 7.46
C PHE A 70 7.92 -5.55 8.65
N LYS A 71 8.79 -4.54 8.83
CA LYS A 71 9.72 -4.54 9.94
C LYS A 71 8.98 -4.65 11.27
N GLY A 72 9.41 -5.56 12.14
CA GLY A 72 8.78 -5.77 13.43
C GLY A 72 7.49 -6.56 13.35
N GLY A 73 7.14 -7.03 12.17
CA GLY A 73 5.88 -7.72 11.93
C GLY A 73 4.71 -6.75 11.92
N VAL A 74 3.52 -7.29 11.71
CA VAL A 74 2.30 -6.49 11.68
C VAL A 74 1.50 -6.76 12.92
N LYS A 75 1.05 -5.70 13.50
CA LYS A 75 0.20 -5.78 14.68
C LYS A 75 -1.26 -5.79 14.28
#